data_60dbb4d51166e9f945a6cb706a2df637
#
_entry.id   60dbb4d51166e9f945a6cb706a2df637
#
_cell.length_a   1.000
_cell.length_b   1.000
_cell.length_c   1.000
_cell.angle_alpha   90.00
_cell.angle_beta   90.00
_cell.angle_gamma   90.00
#
_symmetry.space_group_name_H-M   'P 1'
#
loop_
_entity.id
_entity.type
_entity.pdbx_description
1 polymer ?
#
loop_
_entity_poly.entity_id
_entity_poly.type
_entity_poly.pdbx_seq_one_letter_code
_entity_poly.pdbx_strand_id
1 'polypeptide(L)'
;KNGGKIVFTMSALKSSTDIINKSYSYIFDSKLQKFLSTKNKDLILKDCTTQLEKIKKLRVLIIGDAIIDQYDSVKPLNKPIKENILATKYIGSEVYLGGVFAAAVNLSEFNNNITICTAIGNDKDIKNKINSLPKKINKKIYIEKKKITTRKKRLVDSAYKKKISEVYYIEDDFLSKSNSVKINNYLSQNLKNFDVVIMIDYGHSFINKDIYSVLAKKSKYLAINCQ
;
A
#
# COMPACT_ATOMS: atom_id res chain seq x y z
N LYS A 1 -6.95 -50.93 -41.42
CA LYS A 1 -7.46 -49.67 -42.01
C LYS A 1 -8.76 -49.35 -41.31
N ASN A 2 -8.71 -48.52 -40.27
CA ASN A 2 -9.87 -48.08 -39.51
C ASN A 2 -10.39 -46.80 -40.19
N GLY A 3 -11.56 -46.86 -40.82
CA GLY A 3 -12.17 -45.75 -41.57
C GLY A 3 -12.71 -44.64 -40.66
N GLY A 4 -11.83 -43.88 -40.05
CA GLY A 4 -12.18 -42.67 -39.34
C GLY A 4 -12.38 -41.51 -40.31
N LYS A 5 -13.44 -40.73 -40.14
CA LYS A 5 -13.75 -39.51 -40.91
C LYS A 5 -13.41 -38.29 -40.09
N ILE A 6 -12.46 -37.45 -40.55
CA ILE A 6 -12.16 -36.18 -39.92
C ILE A 6 -13.18 -35.17 -40.40
N VAL A 7 -13.92 -34.56 -39.51
CA VAL A 7 -14.86 -33.47 -39.77
C VAL A 7 -14.32 -32.19 -39.17
N PHE A 8 -14.06 -31.19 -39.99
CA PHE A 8 -13.70 -29.85 -39.52
C PHE A 8 -14.97 -29.06 -39.26
N THR A 9 -15.16 -28.62 -37.99
CA THR A 9 -16.24 -27.69 -37.66
C THR A 9 -15.81 -26.28 -38.06
N MET A 10 -16.59 -25.64 -38.95
CA MET A 10 -16.41 -24.23 -39.30
C MET A 10 -16.99 -23.32 -38.21
N SER A 11 -16.50 -23.41 -36.99
CA SER A 11 -16.71 -22.37 -35.99
C SER A 11 -15.58 -21.36 -36.14
N ALA A 12 -15.90 -20.08 -36.31
CA ALA A 12 -14.91 -19.01 -36.30
C ALA A 12 -14.04 -19.17 -35.04
N LEU A 13 -12.74 -19.41 -35.24
CA LEU A 13 -11.76 -19.48 -34.16
C LEU A 13 -11.74 -18.12 -33.45
N LYS A 14 -12.43 -18.05 -32.33
CA LYS A 14 -12.31 -16.89 -31.43
C LYS A 14 -11.05 -17.09 -30.61
N SER A 15 -10.13 -16.14 -30.70
CA SER A 15 -8.93 -16.17 -29.88
C SER A 15 -9.32 -16.04 -28.40
N SER A 16 -8.53 -16.63 -27.50
CA SER A 16 -8.72 -16.45 -26.04
C SER A 16 -8.77 -14.97 -25.67
N THR A 17 -8.03 -14.13 -26.38
CA THR A 17 -8.03 -12.67 -26.24
C THR A 17 -9.39 -12.06 -26.60
N ASP A 18 -10.05 -12.53 -27.68
CA ASP A 18 -11.38 -12.07 -28.06
C ASP A 18 -12.45 -12.48 -27.06
N ILE A 19 -12.32 -13.69 -26.48
CA ILE A 19 -13.22 -14.17 -25.42
C ILE A 19 -13.01 -13.36 -24.14
N ILE A 20 -11.78 -13.11 -23.74
CA ILE A 20 -11.44 -12.29 -22.56
C ILE A 20 -11.94 -10.86 -22.77
N ASN A 21 -11.65 -10.23 -23.90
CA ASN A 21 -12.08 -8.86 -24.18
C ASN A 21 -13.61 -8.72 -24.25
N LYS A 22 -14.33 -9.75 -24.73
CA LYS A 22 -15.79 -9.80 -24.66
C LYS A 22 -16.33 -10.03 -23.26
N SER A 23 -15.66 -10.85 -22.44
CA SER A 23 -16.05 -11.05 -21.03
C SER A 23 -15.85 -9.78 -20.21
N TYR A 24 -14.82 -8.97 -20.50
CA TYR A 24 -14.66 -7.66 -19.85
C TYR A 24 -15.85 -6.72 -20.09
N SER A 25 -16.55 -6.83 -21.23
CA SER A 25 -17.77 -6.04 -21.48
C SER A 25 -18.95 -6.38 -20.57
N TYR A 26 -18.97 -7.58 -19.99
CA TYR A 26 -19.99 -8.01 -19.02
C TYR A 26 -19.66 -7.61 -17.56
N ILE A 27 -18.41 -7.22 -17.27
CA ILE A 27 -17.96 -6.84 -15.92
C ILE A 27 -18.32 -5.39 -15.60
N PHE A 28 -18.47 -4.55 -16.61
CA PHE A 28 -18.80 -3.14 -16.40
C PHE A 28 -20.31 -2.93 -16.32
N ASP A 29 -20.75 -2.22 -15.28
CA ASP A 29 -22.11 -1.72 -15.16
C ASP A 29 -22.54 -1.03 -16.46
N SER A 30 -23.80 -1.23 -16.87
CA SER A 30 -24.38 -0.64 -18.08
C SER A 30 -24.24 0.89 -18.13
N LYS A 31 -24.24 1.57 -16.98
CA LYS A 31 -23.99 3.01 -16.87
C LYS A 31 -22.55 3.37 -17.26
N LEU A 32 -21.57 2.57 -16.82
CA LEU A 32 -20.17 2.77 -17.18
C LEU A 32 -19.95 2.51 -18.67
N GLN A 33 -20.54 1.46 -19.24
CA GLN A 33 -20.48 1.18 -20.68
C GLN A 33 -21.07 2.32 -21.50
N LYS A 34 -22.24 2.83 -21.10
CA LYS A 34 -22.89 4.00 -21.74
C LYS A 34 -22.00 5.23 -21.64
N PHE A 35 -21.42 5.51 -20.46
CA PHE A 35 -20.49 6.62 -20.27
C PHE A 35 -19.27 6.50 -21.21
N LEU A 36 -18.62 5.33 -21.26
CA LEU A 36 -17.45 5.11 -22.10
C LEU A 36 -17.77 5.19 -23.60
N SER A 37 -18.96 4.74 -24.03
CA SER A 37 -19.37 4.81 -25.43
C SER A 37 -19.69 6.22 -25.90
N THR A 38 -20.07 7.13 -24.97
CA THR A 38 -20.39 8.54 -25.29
C THR A 38 -19.16 9.46 -25.27
N LYS A 39 -18.00 8.97 -24.82
CA LYS A 39 -16.76 9.76 -24.73
C LYS A 39 -15.80 9.41 -25.87
N ASN A 40 -15.24 10.44 -26.47
CA ASN A 40 -14.13 10.26 -27.39
C ASN A 40 -12.90 9.78 -26.62
N LYS A 41 -12.32 8.64 -27.00
CA LYS A 41 -11.17 8.02 -26.33
C LYS A 41 -9.96 8.96 -26.27
N ASP A 42 -9.72 9.72 -27.32
CA ASP A 42 -8.58 10.66 -27.40
C ASP A 42 -8.76 11.84 -26.44
N LEU A 43 -10.00 12.34 -26.25
CA LEU A 43 -10.30 13.36 -25.25
C LEU A 43 -10.10 12.83 -23.83
N ILE A 44 -10.53 11.60 -23.54
CA ILE A 44 -10.32 10.98 -22.22
C ILE A 44 -8.82 10.87 -21.92
N LEU A 45 -8.03 10.37 -22.87
CA LEU A 45 -6.57 10.25 -22.69
C LEU A 45 -5.91 11.61 -22.49
N LYS A 46 -6.30 12.62 -23.26
CA LYS A 46 -5.79 13.99 -23.10
C LYS A 46 -6.13 14.57 -21.75
N ASP A 47 -7.37 14.39 -21.27
CA ASP A 47 -7.80 14.84 -19.96
C ASP A 47 -7.04 14.12 -18.84
N CYS A 48 -6.88 12.80 -18.93
CA CYS A 48 -6.10 12.02 -17.97
C CYS A 48 -4.64 12.48 -17.91
N THR A 49 -3.98 12.64 -19.06
CA THR A 49 -2.59 13.10 -19.08
C THR A 49 -2.45 14.52 -18.52
N THR A 50 -3.40 15.40 -18.82
CA THR A 50 -3.43 16.76 -18.26
C THR A 50 -3.57 16.75 -16.74
N GLN A 51 -4.43 15.89 -16.18
CA GLN A 51 -4.57 15.76 -14.73
C GLN A 51 -3.32 15.15 -14.09
N LEU A 52 -2.70 14.15 -14.71
CA LEU A 52 -1.45 13.58 -14.23
C LEU A 52 -0.32 14.62 -14.15
N GLU A 53 -0.20 15.50 -15.16
CA GLU A 53 0.79 16.59 -15.13
C GLU A 53 0.51 17.63 -14.03
N LYS A 54 -0.75 17.85 -13.66
CA LYS A 54 -1.11 18.68 -12.49
C LYS A 54 -0.72 18.00 -11.19
N ILE A 55 -1.04 16.71 -11.04
CA ILE A 55 -0.70 15.89 -9.85
C ILE A 55 0.81 15.88 -9.62
N LYS A 56 1.61 15.77 -10.69
CA LYS A 56 3.07 15.73 -10.64
C LYS A 56 3.69 16.94 -9.95
N LYS A 57 3.02 18.11 -9.99
CA LYS A 57 3.50 19.38 -9.43
C LYS A 57 3.05 19.63 -7.98
N LEU A 58 2.08 18.89 -7.47
CA LEU A 58 1.56 19.07 -6.12
C LEU A 58 2.62 18.74 -5.07
N ARG A 59 2.69 19.55 -4.03
CA ARG A 59 3.50 19.27 -2.84
C ARG A 59 2.66 18.44 -1.87
N VAL A 60 3.04 17.20 -1.68
CA VAL A 60 2.23 16.23 -0.92
C VAL A 60 2.95 15.85 0.38
N LEU A 61 2.24 15.95 1.49
CA LEU A 61 2.63 15.37 2.77
C LEU A 61 1.86 14.08 2.99
N ILE A 62 2.56 12.97 3.20
CA ILE A 62 1.98 11.70 3.66
C ILE A 62 2.37 11.55 5.12
N ILE A 63 1.39 11.42 6.00
CA ILE A 63 1.60 11.36 7.45
C ILE A 63 0.78 10.22 8.06
N GLY A 64 1.37 9.46 8.98
CA GLY A 64 0.67 8.37 9.66
C GLY A 64 1.56 7.21 10.04
N ASP A 65 0.96 6.02 10.14
CA ASP A 65 1.59 4.82 10.64
C ASP A 65 2.65 4.25 9.70
N ALA A 66 3.85 4.00 10.22
CA ALA A 66 4.85 3.17 9.61
C ALA A 66 4.54 1.70 9.92
N ILE A 67 4.46 0.87 8.91
CA ILE A 67 4.20 -0.57 9.05
C ILE A 67 5.30 -1.34 8.34
N ILE A 68 5.68 -2.47 8.93
CA ILE A 68 6.56 -3.45 8.33
C ILE A 68 5.76 -4.69 8.00
N ASP A 69 5.64 -4.99 6.73
CA ASP A 69 5.01 -6.21 6.25
C ASP A 69 6.08 -7.27 6.04
N GLN A 70 6.06 -8.32 6.85
CA GLN A 70 6.97 -9.46 6.75
C GLN A 70 6.22 -10.69 6.30
N TYR A 71 6.72 -11.35 5.26
CA TYR A 71 6.17 -12.58 4.73
C TYR A 71 7.19 -13.70 4.89
N ASP A 72 6.93 -14.61 5.82
CA ASP A 72 7.74 -15.81 6.01
C ASP A 72 7.16 -16.93 5.16
N SER A 73 7.88 -17.31 4.11
CA SER A 73 7.56 -18.49 3.32
C SER A 73 7.83 -19.74 4.13
N VAL A 74 6.84 -20.60 4.26
CA VAL A 74 6.93 -21.85 5.03
C VAL A 74 6.34 -23.02 4.25
N LYS A 75 6.80 -24.22 4.58
CA LYS A 75 6.22 -25.48 4.10
C LYS A 75 5.47 -26.13 5.25
N PRO A 76 4.14 -26.34 5.14
CA PRO A 76 3.40 -27.11 6.13
C PRO A 76 3.99 -28.52 6.28
N LEU A 77 4.10 -28.97 7.51
CA LEU A 77 4.48 -30.33 7.88
C LEU A 77 3.24 -31.09 8.37
N ASN A 78 3.39 -32.37 8.60
CA ASN A 78 2.33 -33.16 9.21
C ASN A 78 2.03 -32.65 10.63
N LYS A 79 0.77 -32.82 11.08
CA LYS A 79 0.37 -32.48 12.44
C LYS A 79 1.21 -33.28 13.45
N PRO A 80 1.80 -32.63 14.47
CA PRO A 80 2.43 -33.34 15.58
C PRO A 80 1.41 -34.24 16.29
N ILE A 81 1.87 -35.44 16.71
CA ILE A 81 0.99 -36.45 17.34
C ILE A 81 0.45 -35.92 18.69
N LYS A 82 1.25 -35.12 19.40
CA LYS A 82 0.95 -34.68 20.77
C LYS A 82 0.02 -33.46 20.86
N GLU A 83 -0.08 -32.63 19.83
CA GLU A 83 -0.82 -31.35 19.88
C GLU A 83 -1.52 -31.08 18.54
N ASN A 84 -2.71 -30.48 18.61
CA ASN A 84 -3.47 -30.12 17.41
C ASN A 84 -3.05 -28.74 16.86
N ILE A 85 -1.76 -28.61 16.52
CA ILE A 85 -1.17 -27.43 15.93
C ILE A 85 -0.66 -27.70 14.52
N LEU A 86 -0.44 -26.66 13.73
CA LEU A 86 0.20 -26.75 12.43
C LEU A 86 1.71 -26.51 12.60
N ALA A 87 2.51 -27.54 12.42
CA ALA A 87 3.95 -27.40 12.32
C ALA A 87 4.35 -26.96 10.91
N THR A 88 5.28 -26.03 10.81
CA THR A 88 5.76 -25.52 9.53
C THR A 88 7.28 -25.47 9.50
N LYS A 89 7.87 -25.79 8.34
CA LYS A 89 9.29 -25.62 8.08
C LYS A 89 9.51 -24.25 7.44
N TYR A 90 10.32 -23.39 8.07
CA TYR A 90 10.75 -22.10 7.51
C TYR A 90 11.59 -22.30 6.24
N ILE A 91 11.34 -21.48 5.22
CA ILE A 91 12.05 -21.48 3.94
C ILE A 91 12.80 -20.17 3.72
N GLY A 92 12.16 -19.03 3.96
CA GLY A 92 12.73 -17.71 3.74
C GLY A 92 11.79 -16.60 4.18
N SER A 93 12.28 -15.37 4.20
CA SER A 93 11.52 -14.19 4.61
C SER A 93 11.71 -13.04 3.64
N GLU A 94 10.63 -12.36 3.34
CA GLU A 94 10.61 -11.10 2.61
C GLU A 94 10.02 -10.02 3.50
N VAL A 95 10.65 -8.84 3.50
CA VAL A 95 10.26 -7.72 4.35
C VAL A 95 10.05 -6.48 3.50
N TYR A 96 8.88 -5.88 3.60
CA TYR A 96 8.45 -4.70 2.85
C TYR A 96 8.11 -3.54 3.78
N LEU A 97 8.30 -2.33 3.28
CA LEU A 97 7.86 -1.11 3.94
C LEU A 97 6.40 -0.85 3.58
N GLY A 98 5.49 -0.94 4.55
CA GLY A 98 4.05 -0.71 4.44
C GLY A 98 3.62 0.65 5.00
N GLY A 99 2.31 0.84 5.18
CA GLY A 99 1.75 2.08 5.70
C GLY A 99 2.13 3.30 4.85
N VAL A 100 2.59 4.37 5.50
CA VAL A 100 3.00 5.61 4.82
C VAL A 100 4.09 5.40 3.76
N PHE A 101 4.96 4.42 3.96
CA PHE A 101 6.03 4.16 3.00
C PHE A 101 5.51 3.58 1.69
N ALA A 102 4.62 2.59 1.75
CA ALA A 102 4.00 2.01 0.57
C ALA A 102 3.19 3.06 -0.20
N ALA A 103 2.42 3.89 0.50
CA ALA A 103 1.67 4.97 -0.11
C ALA A 103 2.59 5.99 -0.80
N ALA A 104 3.71 6.34 -0.18
CA ALA A 104 4.67 7.28 -0.77
C ALA A 104 5.36 6.69 -2.01
N VAL A 105 5.74 5.42 -1.99
CA VAL A 105 6.33 4.75 -3.16
C VAL A 105 5.35 4.73 -4.31
N ASN A 106 4.09 4.31 -4.08
CA ASN A 106 3.06 4.29 -5.11
C ASN A 106 2.79 5.69 -5.67
N LEU A 107 2.65 6.71 -4.81
CA LEU A 107 2.44 8.08 -5.26
C LEU A 107 3.65 8.60 -6.04
N SER A 108 4.86 8.14 -5.72
CA SER A 108 6.08 8.59 -6.36
C SER A 108 6.16 8.25 -7.86
N GLU A 109 5.33 7.34 -8.36
CA GLU A 109 5.21 7.09 -9.80
C GLU A 109 4.52 8.25 -10.53
N PHE A 110 3.71 9.04 -9.82
CA PHE A 110 2.91 10.13 -10.38
C PHE A 110 3.32 11.52 -9.89
N ASN A 111 4.10 11.61 -8.82
CA ASN A 111 4.45 12.87 -8.18
C ASN A 111 5.92 12.91 -7.76
N ASN A 112 6.57 14.08 -7.88
CA ASN A 112 7.99 14.24 -7.58
C ASN A 112 8.25 15.02 -6.26
N ASN A 113 7.20 15.54 -5.60
CA ASN A 113 7.31 16.44 -4.45
C ASN A 113 6.62 15.85 -3.22
N ILE A 114 7.09 14.69 -2.77
CA ILE A 114 6.50 13.94 -1.66
C ILE A 114 7.35 14.12 -0.40
N THR A 115 6.70 14.36 0.71
CA THR A 115 7.31 14.31 2.05
C THR A 115 6.57 13.29 2.89
N ILE A 116 7.30 12.35 3.51
CA ILE A 116 6.77 11.45 4.53
C ILE A 116 7.02 12.07 5.91
N CYS A 117 6.00 12.05 6.77
CA CYS A 117 6.13 12.36 8.19
C CYS A 117 5.61 11.16 9.00
N THR A 118 6.51 10.49 9.73
CA THR A 118 6.15 9.30 10.51
C THR A 118 7.13 9.08 11.67
N ALA A 119 6.83 8.12 12.54
CA ALA A 119 7.75 7.61 13.52
C ALA A 119 8.01 6.13 13.32
N ILE A 120 9.22 5.69 13.64
CA ILE A 120 9.63 4.28 13.63
C ILE A 120 10.28 3.92 14.96
N GLY A 121 10.31 2.65 15.28
CA GLY A 121 11.09 2.12 16.38
C GLY A 121 12.60 2.15 16.12
N ASN A 122 13.37 1.55 17.01
CA ASN A 122 14.83 1.50 16.88
C ASN A 122 15.33 0.27 16.10
N ASP A 123 14.62 -0.10 15.05
CA ASP A 123 14.92 -1.26 14.20
C ASP A 123 16.04 -0.93 13.20
N LYS A 124 17.19 -1.61 13.29
CA LYS A 124 18.34 -1.36 12.39
C LYS A 124 18.05 -1.77 10.93
N ASP A 125 17.40 -2.90 10.73
CA ASP A 125 17.04 -3.43 9.40
C ASP A 125 16.11 -2.47 8.64
N ILE A 126 15.22 -1.79 9.34
CA ILE A 126 14.25 -0.86 8.77
C ILE A 126 14.92 0.43 8.30
N LYS A 127 15.89 0.94 9.04
CA LYS A 127 16.62 2.16 8.67
C LYS A 127 17.29 2.03 7.30
N ASN A 128 17.90 0.88 7.04
CA ASN A 128 18.52 0.61 5.74
C ASN A 128 17.51 0.59 4.60
N LYS A 129 16.35 -0.05 4.80
CA LYS A 129 15.26 -0.08 3.80
C LYS A 129 14.68 1.32 3.54
N ILE A 130 14.52 2.14 4.58
CA ILE A 130 14.07 3.53 4.43
C ILE A 130 15.07 4.37 3.63
N ASN A 131 16.36 4.12 3.81
CA ASN A 131 17.39 4.81 3.05
C ASN A 131 17.36 4.44 1.56
N SER A 132 16.92 3.24 1.21
CA SER A 132 16.77 2.81 -0.19
C SER A 132 15.50 3.31 -0.89
N LEU A 133 14.59 4.02 -0.20
CA LEU A 133 13.45 4.67 -0.83
C LEU A 133 13.89 5.66 -1.93
N PRO A 134 13.05 5.88 -2.96
CA PRO A 134 13.35 6.81 -4.03
C PRO A 134 13.83 8.18 -3.52
N LYS A 135 14.92 8.72 -4.10
CA LYS A 135 15.52 9.99 -3.66
C LYS A 135 14.58 11.19 -3.72
N LYS A 136 13.56 11.11 -4.56
CA LYS A 136 12.51 12.14 -4.70
C LYS A 136 11.52 12.19 -3.52
N ILE A 137 11.60 11.23 -2.59
CA ILE A 137 10.77 11.20 -1.37
C ILE A 137 11.56 11.81 -0.22
N ASN A 138 11.14 12.97 0.25
CA ASN A 138 11.67 13.60 1.45
C ASN A 138 11.18 12.86 2.70
N LYS A 139 12.06 12.71 3.70
CA LYS A 139 11.79 11.87 4.87
C LYS A 139 11.90 12.69 6.14
N LYS A 140 10.79 12.87 6.86
CA LYS A 140 10.73 13.43 8.21
C LYS A 140 10.36 12.32 9.17
N ILE A 141 11.36 11.61 9.66
CA ILE A 141 11.21 10.39 10.46
C ILE A 141 11.67 10.65 11.90
N TYR A 142 10.81 10.30 12.84
CA TYR A 142 11.10 10.37 14.27
C TYR A 142 11.40 8.97 14.79
N ILE A 143 12.29 8.85 15.77
CA ILE A 143 12.72 7.56 16.31
C ILE A 143 12.17 7.39 17.72
N GLU A 144 11.46 6.30 17.96
CA GLU A 144 11.05 5.83 19.28
C GLU A 144 12.08 4.82 19.79
N LYS A 145 13.05 5.32 20.59
CA LYS A 145 14.26 4.56 20.95
C LYS A 145 14.00 3.24 21.69
N LYS A 146 12.90 3.16 22.47
CA LYS A 146 12.56 2.01 23.33
C LYS A 146 11.44 1.15 22.77
N LYS A 147 11.02 1.39 21.51
CA LYS A 147 9.90 0.71 20.87
C LYS A 147 10.32 0.08 19.56
N ILE A 148 9.51 -0.84 19.08
CA ILE A 148 9.64 -1.46 17.76
C ILE A 148 8.64 -0.85 16.81
N THR A 149 8.99 -0.78 15.52
CA THR A 149 8.02 -0.40 14.49
C THR A 149 6.95 -1.47 14.37
N THR A 150 5.68 -1.06 14.21
CA THR A 150 4.59 -1.99 13.95
C THR A 150 4.98 -2.96 12.85
N ARG A 151 4.93 -4.27 13.17
CA ARG A 151 5.30 -5.33 12.24
C ARG A 151 4.17 -6.34 12.12
N LYS A 152 3.72 -6.58 10.89
CA LYS A 152 2.72 -7.60 10.55
C LYS A 152 3.44 -8.76 9.89
N LYS A 153 3.68 -9.81 10.66
CA LYS A 153 4.38 -11.02 10.20
C LYS A 153 3.36 -12.06 9.76
N ARG A 154 3.46 -12.51 8.51
CA ARG A 154 2.56 -13.49 7.91
C ARG A 154 3.31 -14.76 7.55
N LEU A 155 2.80 -15.89 7.98
CA LEU A 155 3.25 -17.19 7.51
C LEU A 155 2.50 -17.53 6.22
N VAL A 156 3.23 -17.79 5.15
CA VAL A 156 2.67 -18.05 3.81
C VAL A 156 3.14 -19.41 3.32
N ASP A 157 2.20 -20.27 2.95
CA ASP A 157 2.49 -21.53 2.30
C ASP A 157 3.28 -21.30 1.01
N SER A 158 4.45 -21.90 0.91
CA SER A 158 5.35 -21.71 -0.23
C SER A 158 4.81 -22.28 -1.54
N ALA A 159 3.97 -23.33 -1.48
CA ALA A 159 3.39 -24.00 -2.65
C ALA A 159 2.13 -23.29 -3.13
N TYR A 160 1.19 -23.04 -2.23
CA TYR A 160 -0.13 -22.48 -2.59
C TYR A 160 -0.21 -20.96 -2.48
N LYS A 161 0.82 -20.31 -1.95
CA LYS A 161 0.86 -18.84 -1.72
C LYS A 161 -0.30 -18.32 -0.86
N LYS A 162 -0.83 -19.18 0.02
CA LYS A 162 -1.91 -18.84 0.95
C LYS A 162 -1.35 -18.47 2.31
N LYS A 163 -1.94 -17.45 2.94
CA LYS A 163 -1.64 -17.12 4.33
C LYS A 163 -2.13 -18.23 5.25
N ILE A 164 -1.28 -18.66 6.18
CA ILE A 164 -1.56 -19.68 7.18
C ILE A 164 -1.92 -19.02 8.51
N SER A 165 -1.13 -18.05 8.92
CA SER A 165 -1.35 -17.27 10.15
C SER A 165 -0.68 -15.91 10.07
N GLU A 166 -1.04 -15.02 10.97
CA GLU A 166 -0.44 -13.69 11.11
C GLU A 166 -0.09 -13.45 12.59
N VAL A 167 1.06 -12.83 12.82
CA VAL A 167 1.50 -12.36 14.14
C VAL A 167 1.80 -10.87 14.02
N TYR A 168 1.19 -10.08 14.91
CA TYR A 168 1.38 -8.64 14.92
C TYR A 168 2.22 -8.22 16.11
N TYR A 169 3.23 -7.43 15.86
CA TYR A 169 4.02 -6.73 16.86
C TYR A 169 3.54 -5.28 16.85
N ILE A 170 2.77 -4.89 17.84
CA ILE A 170 2.12 -3.59 17.96
C ILE A 170 2.39 -3.03 19.34
N GLU A 171 2.66 -1.74 19.42
CA GLU A 171 2.81 -0.97 20.66
C GLU A 171 1.60 -0.06 20.83
N ASP A 172 0.81 -0.25 21.87
CA ASP A 172 -0.44 0.48 22.10
C ASP A 172 -0.23 2.00 22.24
N ASP A 173 0.88 2.40 22.88
CA ASP A 173 1.27 3.81 23.06
C ASP A 173 2.51 4.14 22.24
N PHE A 174 2.47 3.90 20.93
CA PHE A 174 3.67 3.97 20.09
C PHE A 174 4.35 5.34 20.15
N LEU A 175 3.61 6.45 20.02
CA LEU A 175 4.20 7.78 19.94
C LEU A 175 4.43 8.39 21.32
N SER A 176 5.68 8.70 21.65
CA SER A 176 6.03 9.40 22.89
C SER A 176 5.53 10.84 22.89
N LYS A 177 5.25 11.39 24.08
CA LYS A 177 4.87 12.82 24.23
C LYS A 177 5.91 13.75 23.63
N SER A 178 7.20 13.46 23.81
CA SER A 178 8.29 14.26 23.23
C SER A 178 8.25 14.32 21.72
N ASN A 179 8.07 13.18 21.03
CA ASN A 179 7.98 13.15 19.58
C ASN A 179 6.65 13.72 19.09
N SER A 180 5.55 13.52 19.82
CA SER A 180 4.26 14.16 19.51
C SER A 180 4.38 15.69 19.45
N VAL A 181 5.02 16.31 20.45
CA VAL A 181 5.27 17.76 20.46
C VAL A 181 6.13 18.19 19.26
N LYS A 182 7.21 17.46 18.96
CA LYS A 182 8.07 17.78 17.81
C LYS A 182 7.33 17.68 16.47
N ILE A 183 6.47 16.67 16.32
CA ILE A 183 5.63 16.49 15.13
C ILE A 183 4.63 17.63 15.01
N ASN A 184 3.93 17.99 16.08
CA ASN A 184 2.98 19.09 16.07
C ASN A 184 3.61 20.44 15.74
N ASN A 185 4.82 20.71 16.27
CA ASN A 185 5.59 21.90 15.93
C ASN A 185 5.97 21.92 14.44
N TYR A 186 6.49 20.79 13.94
CA TYR A 186 6.80 20.66 12.51
C TYR A 186 5.57 20.90 11.63
N LEU A 187 4.45 20.28 11.94
CA LEU A 187 3.20 20.44 11.20
C LEU A 187 2.72 21.89 11.24
N SER A 188 2.69 22.50 12.42
CA SER A 188 2.24 23.87 12.60
C SER A 188 3.03 24.89 11.78
N GLN A 189 4.31 24.65 11.57
CA GLN A 189 5.19 25.52 10.79
C GLN A 189 5.14 25.25 9.29
N ASN A 190 4.92 23.99 8.88
CA ASN A 190 5.16 23.54 7.52
C ASN A 190 3.90 23.19 6.70
N LEU A 191 2.73 22.97 7.32
CA LEU A 191 1.52 22.54 6.61
C LEU A 191 1.11 23.50 5.49
N LYS A 192 1.35 24.80 5.66
CA LYS A 192 1.10 25.83 4.62
C LYS A 192 1.87 25.59 3.31
N ASN A 193 2.98 24.84 3.37
CA ASN A 193 3.82 24.54 2.22
C ASN A 193 3.32 23.36 1.39
N PHE A 194 2.36 22.58 1.90
CA PHE A 194 1.78 21.44 1.21
C PHE A 194 0.44 21.80 0.58
N ASP A 195 0.22 21.27 -0.61
CA ASP A 195 -1.05 21.46 -1.34
C ASP A 195 -2.04 20.36 -0.96
N VAL A 196 -1.53 19.15 -0.67
CA VAL A 196 -2.32 17.99 -0.24
C VAL A 196 -1.65 17.34 0.96
N VAL A 197 -2.43 16.96 1.96
CA VAL A 197 -2.02 16.11 3.08
C VAL A 197 -2.80 14.82 3.01
N ILE A 198 -2.10 13.69 3.03
CA ILE A 198 -2.69 12.35 3.09
C ILE A 198 -2.37 11.77 4.46
N MET A 199 -3.40 11.65 5.30
CA MET A 199 -3.30 11.01 6.61
C MET A 199 -3.62 9.53 6.47
N ILE A 200 -2.72 8.67 6.98
CA ILE A 200 -2.86 7.21 6.97
C ILE A 200 -2.83 6.72 8.40
N ASP A 201 -3.99 6.33 8.91
CA ASP A 201 -4.20 5.89 10.27
C ASP A 201 -4.74 4.45 10.29
N TYR A 202 -3.88 3.52 10.67
CA TYR A 202 -4.22 2.10 10.85
C TYR A 202 -4.45 1.73 12.31
N GLY A 203 -4.64 2.72 13.18
CA GLY A 203 -4.86 2.51 14.60
C GLY A 203 -3.61 2.07 15.37
N HIS A 204 -2.41 2.35 14.87
CA HIS A 204 -1.15 1.97 15.51
C HIS A 204 -0.52 3.12 16.32
N SER A 205 -1.37 4.02 16.81
CA SER A 205 -1.04 5.06 17.81
C SER A 205 -0.04 6.15 17.35
N PHE A 206 0.21 6.30 16.06
CA PHE A 206 0.95 7.46 15.57
C PHE A 206 0.07 8.71 15.50
N ILE A 207 -1.15 8.59 14.97
CA ILE A 207 -2.11 9.69 14.93
C ILE A 207 -2.82 9.82 16.28
N ASN A 208 -2.50 10.86 17.01
CA ASN A 208 -3.21 11.21 18.22
C ASN A 208 -4.12 12.44 18.01
N LYS A 209 -4.93 12.77 19.02
CA LYS A 209 -5.90 13.88 18.96
C LYS A 209 -5.26 15.21 18.61
N ASP A 210 -4.05 15.49 19.09
CA ASP A 210 -3.36 16.75 18.84
C ASP A 210 -2.87 16.85 17.40
N ILE A 211 -2.25 15.78 16.88
CA ILE A 211 -1.82 15.70 15.48
C ILE A 211 -3.03 15.85 14.56
N TYR A 212 -4.08 15.07 14.80
CA TYR A 212 -5.32 15.17 14.02
C TYR A 212 -5.89 16.59 14.02
N SER A 213 -5.97 17.23 15.19
CA SER A 213 -6.49 18.59 15.33
C SER A 213 -5.70 19.62 14.50
N VAL A 214 -4.37 19.49 14.49
CA VAL A 214 -3.50 20.39 13.70
C VAL A 214 -3.71 20.15 12.20
N LEU A 215 -3.78 18.87 11.77
CA LEU A 215 -4.03 18.50 10.37
C LEU A 215 -5.39 19.03 9.89
N ALA A 216 -6.45 18.79 10.65
CA ALA A 216 -7.81 19.19 10.31
C ALA A 216 -7.96 20.72 10.19
N LYS A 217 -7.26 21.48 11.06
CA LYS A 217 -7.38 22.94 11.09
C LYS A 217 -6.49 23.66 10.07
N LYS A 218 -5.33 23.09 9.70
CA LYS A 218 -4.29 23.82 8.95
C LYS A 218 -3.97 23.27 7.57
N SER A 219 -4.48 22.08 7.20
CA SER A 219 -4.28 21.54 5.85
C SER A 219 -5.13 22.29 4.83
N LYS A 220 -4.56 22.60 3.66
CA LYS A 220 -5.33 23.13 2.53
C LYS A 220 -6.31 22.09 1.98
N TYR A 221 -5.84 20.87 1.83
CA TYR A 221 -6.64 19.70 1.48
C TYR A 221 -6.16 18.51 2.31
N LEU A 222 -7.07 17.85 3.00
CA LEU A 222 -6.79 16.69 3.83
C LEU A 222 -7.57 15.47 3.33
N ALA A 223 -6.85 14.47 2.85
CA ALA A 223 -7.39 13.14 2.56
C ALA A 223 -7.08 12.22 3.72
N ILE A 224 -8.04 11.40 4.14
CA ILE A 224 -7.92 10.51 5.29
C ILE A 224 -8.19 9.07 4.84
N ASN A 225 -7.25 8.19 5.14
CA ASN A 225 -7.43 6.75 5.07
C ASN A 225 -7.27 6.19 6.48
N CYS A 226 -8.34 5.72 7.09
CA CYS A 226 -8.35 5.11 8.42
C CYS A 226 -9.04 3.75 8.40
N GLN A 227 -8.62 2.87 9.34
CA GLN A 227 -9.22 1.55 9.58
C GLN A 227 -9.70 1.47 11.03
#